data_52c585cf5e6eee3283256a865bb6f9f6
#
_entry.id   52c585cf5e6eee3283256a865bb6f9f6
#
_cell.length_a   1.000
_cell.length_b   1.000
_cell.length_c   1.000
_cell.angle_alpha   90.00
_cell.angle_beta   90.00
_cell.angle_gamma   90.00
#
_symmetry.space_group_name_H-M   'P 1'
#
loop_
_entity.id
_entity.type
_entity.pdbx_description
1 polymer ?
#
loop_
_entity_poly.entity_id
_entity_poly.type
_entity_poly.pdbx_seq_one_letter_code
_entity_poly.pdbx_strand_id
1 'polypeptide(L)'
;MTKHIVQLPNPDGSLLLRELNHRIKNELTSAIYAVSAKAVKSDSVAVKAALLDVVDLLHQCADVHRALRMPDQGRLTDAARYLQQVCFSITKYRLDRLAIRVLFSADDLRLEGERCWKLGLIVSELLTNVA
;
A
#
# COMPACT_ATOMS: atom_id res chain seq x y z
N MET A 1 -5.25 -7.58 50.78
CA MET A 1 -5.90 -6.93 49.64
C MET A 1 -4.98 -7.03 48.44
N THR A 2 -5.22 -8.00 47.59
CA THR A 2 -4.47 -8.14 46.34
C THR A 2 -5.11 -7.21 45.30
N LYS A 3 -4.43 -6.11 44.98
CA LYS A 3 -4.83 -5.29 43.85
C LYS A 3 -4.59 -6.10 42.58
N HIS A 4 -5.64 -6.66 42.01
CA HIS A 4 -5.61 -7.11 40.65
C HIS A 4 -5.45 -5.86 39.75
N ILE A 5 -4.23 -5.57 39.35
CA ILE A 5 -3.98 -4.65 38.24
C ILE A 5 -4.46 -5.41 37.02
N VAL A 6 -5.65 -5.06 36.53
CA VAL A 6 -6.06 -5.46 35.21
C VAL A 6 -5.12 -4.74 34.25
N GLN A 7 -4.07 -5.44 33.83
CA GLN A 7 -3.30 -4.99 32.70
C GLN A 7 -4.25 -5.04 31.49
N LEU A 8 -4.77 -3.88 31.13
CA LEU A 8 -5.37 -3.72 29.81
C LEU A 8 -4.30 -4.13 28.81
N PRO A 9 -4.59 -5.08 27.89
CA PRO A 9 -3.63 -5.41 26.85
C PRO A 9 -3.26 -4.12 26.15
N ASN A 10 -1.97 -3.80 26.13
CA ASN A 10 -1.47 -2.74 25.26
C ASN A 10 -2.10 -2.98 23.89
N PRO A 11 -2.80 -1.97 23.29
CA PRO A 11 -3.33 -2.18 21.97
C PRO A 11 -2.15 -2.60 21.11
N ASP A 12 -2.21 -3.82 20.62
CA ASP A 12 -1.19 -4.38 19.77
C ASP A 12 -1.03 -3.39 18.61
N GLY A 13 0.20 -2.90 18.36
CA GLY A 13 0.49 -1.97 17.27
C GLY A 13 -0.03 -2.47 15.92
N SER A 14 -0.14 -3.79 15.75
CA SER A 14 -0.74 -4.44 14.59
C SER A 14 -2.23 -4.13 14.43
N LEU A 15 -3.00 -4.00 15.52
CA LEU A 15 -4.42 -3.64 15.47
C LEU A 15 -4.62 -2.20 15.01
N LEU A 16 -3.79 -1.27 15.51
CA LEU A 16 -3.83 0.14 15.10
C LEU A 16 -3.44 0.30 13.62
N LEU A 17 -2.42 -0.42 13.16
CA LEU A 17 -2.02 -0.43 11.75
C LEU A 17 -3.11 -1.00 10.86
N ARG A 18 -3.77 -2.07 11.29
CA ARG A 18 -4.89 -2.66 10.56
C ARG A 18 -6.05 -1.68 10.43
N GLU A 19 -6.39 -1.00 11.50
CA GLU A 19 -7.44 0.03 11.51
C GLU A 19 -7.08 1.20 10.60
N LEU A 20 -5.84 1.68 10.66
CA LEU A 20 -5.35 2.74 9.80
C LEU A 20 -5.41 2.33 8.31
N ASN A 21 -4.98 1.13 7.99
CA ASN A 21 -5.04 0.59 6.63
C ASN A 21 -6.48 0.51 6.11
N HIS A 22 -7.44 0.11 6.96
CA HIS A 22 -8.86 0.11 6.61
C HIS A 22 -9.37 1.52 6.31
N ARG A 23 -8.98 2.51 7.10
CA ARG A 23 -9.36 3.91 6.88
C ARG A 23 -8.80 4.45 5.58
N ILE A 24 -7.52 4.23 5.31
CA ILE A 24 -6.88 4.65 4.05
C ILE A 24 -7.59 4.00 2.86
N LYS A 25 -7.88 2.71 2.92
CA LYS A 25 -8.63 2.00 1.88
C LYS A 25 -10.00 2.64 1.63
N ASN A 26 -10.73 2.96 2.70
CA ASN A 26 -12.05 3.56 2.61
C ASN A 26 -11.99 4.97 2.02
N GLU A 27 -11.04 5.78 2.44
CA GLU A 27 -10.84 7.13 1.92
C GLU A 27 -10.45 7.13 0.44
N LEU A 28 -9.55 6.24 0.03
CA LEU A 28 -9.19 6.08 -1.38
C LEU A 28 -10.37 5.60 -2.23
N THR A 29 -11.15 4.66 -1.73
CA THR A 29 -12.37 4.18 -2.40
C THR A 29 -13.37 5.32 -2.59
N SER A 30 -13.56 6.15 -1.56
CA SER A 30 -14.44 7.32 -1.63
C SER A 30 -13.95 8.35 -2.65
N ALA A 31 -12.65 8.62 -2.69
CA ALA A 31 -12.04 9.54 -3.65
C ALA A 31 -12.19 9.03 -5.09
N ILE A 32 -11.94 7.75 -5.33
CA ILE A 32 -12.11 7.10 -6.63
C ILE A 32 -13.56 7.25 -7.10
N TYR A 33 -14.51 6.97 -6.22
CA TYR A 33 -15.93 7.09 -6.53
C TYR A 33 -16.32 8.53 -6.89
N ALA A 34 -15.86 9.51 -6.09
CA ALA A 34 -16.17 10.91 -6.30
C ALA A 34 -15.64 11.44 -7.63
N VAL A 35 -14.38 11.10 -7.98
CA VAL A 35 -13.77 11.51 -9.25
C VAL A 35 -14.43 10.81 -10.43
N SER A 36 -14.73 9.52 -10.31
CA SER A 36 -15.44 8.75 -11.33
C SER A 36 -16.81 9.33 -11.64
N ALA A 37 -17.56 9.72 -10.61
CA ALA A 37 -18.87 10.35 -10.77
C ALA A 37 -18.78 11.68 -11.53
N LYS A 38 -17.76 12.49 -11.25
CA LYS A 38 -17.51 13.74 -11.99
C LYS A 38 -17.13 13.48 -13.44
N ALA A 39 -16.34 12.43 -13.71
CA ALA A 39 -15.95 12.05 -15.06
C ALA A 39 -17.18 11.66 -15.92
N VAL A 40 -18.09 10.88 -15.34
CA VAL A 40 -19.32 10.43 -16.03
C VAL A 40 -20.22 11.63 -16.38
N LYS A 41 -20.28 12.63 -15.50
CA LYS A 41 -21.14 13.83 -15.70
C LYS A 41 -20.54 14.88 -16.62
N SER A 42 -19.26 14.77 -16.98
CA SER A 42 -18.61 15.80 -17.81
C SER A 42 -19.04 15.69 -19.25
N ASP A 43 -19.40 16.83 -19.85
CA ASP A 43 -19.71 16.95 -21.28
C ASP A 43 -18.44 17.16 -22.12
N SER A 44 -17.34 17.53 -21.49
CA SER A 44 -16.04 17.72 -22.16
C SER A 44 -15.26 16.42 -22.23
N VAL A 45 -14.91 16.00 -23.43
CA VAL A 45 -14.07 14.80 -23.65
C VAL A 45 -12.70 14.95 -23.01
N ALA A 46 -12.09 16.14 -23.11
CA ALA A 46 -10.78 16.40 -22.49
C ALA A 46 -10.82 16.35 -20.96
N VAL A 47 -11.84 16.93 -20.35
CA VAL A 47 -12.03 16.91 -18.88
C VAL A 47 -12.30 15.47 -18.42
N LYS A 48 -13.15 14.75 -19.11
CA LYS A 48 -13.45 13.35 -18.81
C LYS A 48 -12.18 12.48 -18.87
N ALA A 49 -11.37 12.62 -19.90
CA ALA A 49 -10.10 11.90 -20.03
C ALA A 49 -9.14 12.24 -18.87
N ALA A 50 -8.99 13.52 -18.53
CA ALA A 50 -8.14 13.96 -17.43
C ALA A 50 -8.61 13.39 -16.08
N LEU A 51 -9.91 13.36 -15.81
CA LEU A 51 -10.48 12.80 -14.59
C LEU A 51 -10.28 11.27 -14.52
N LEU A 52 -10.41 10.58 -15.65
CA LEU A 52 -10.14 9.13 -15.69
C LEU A 52 -8.67 8.81 -15.45
N ASP A 53 -7.75 9.64 -15.90
CA ASP A 53 -6.32 9.51 -15.59
C ASP A 53 -6.07 9.65 -14.07
N VAL A 54 -6.78 10.55 -13.40
CA VAL A 54 -6.73 10.68 -11.93
C VAL A 54 -7.29 9.43 -11.25
N VAL A 55 -8.37 8.87 -11.77
CA VAL A 55 -8.94 7.61 -11.24
C VAL A 55 -7.91 6.48 -11.32
N ASP A 56 -7.24 6.33 -12.44
CA ASP A 56 -6.19 5.32 -12.61
C ASP A 56 -5.05 5.52 -11.60
N LEU A 57 -4.65 6.75 -11.38
CA LEU A 57 -3.63 7.11 -10.41
C LEU A 57 -4.04 6.74 -8.98
N LEU A 58 -5.28 7.02 -8.61
CA LEU A 58 -5.82 6.65 -7.30
C LEU A 58 -5.88 5.13 -7.10
N HIS A 59 -6.23 4.37 -8.15
CA HIS A 59 -6.17 2.91 -8.10
C HIS A 59 -4.75 2.40 -7.88
N GLN A 60 -3.77 2.97 -8.56
CA GLN A 60 -2.36 2.61 -8.37
C GLN A 60 -1.87 2.95 -6.95
N CYS A 61 -2.30 4.07 -6.39
CA CYS A 61 -2.04 4.42 -5.00
C CYS A 61 -2.62 3.40 -4.03
N ALA A 62 -3.85 2.97 -4.27
CA ALA A 62 -4.50 1.92 -3.48
C ALA A 62 -3.73 0.58 -3.56
N ASP A 63 -3.21 0.24 -4.72
CA ASP A 63 -2.39 -0.97 -4.91
C ASP A 63 -1.10 -0.94 -4.10
N VAL A 64 -0.44 0.23 -4.00
CA VAL A 64 0.75 0.42 -3.15
C VAL A 64 0.41 0.17 -1.68
N HIS A 65 -0.68 0.76 -1.19
CA HIS A 65 -1.13 0.55 0.19
C HIS A 65 -1.48 -0.91 0.46
N ARG A 66 -2.10 -1.59 -0.49
CA ARG A 66 -2.41 -3.01 -0.38
C ARG A 66 -1.15 -3.87 -0.34
N ALA A 67 -0.15 -3.58 -1.19
CA ALA A 67 1.11 -4.30 -1.23
C ALA A 67 1.91 -4.14 0.07
N LEU A 68 1.84 -2.96 0.71
CA LEU A 68 2.51 -2.67 1.98
C LEU A 68 1.75 -3.13 3.22
N ARG A 69 0.70 -3.93 3.05
CA ARG A 69 0.01 -4.53 4.19
C ARG A 69 0.95 -5.48 4.93
N MET A 70 0.95 -5.41 6.26
CA MET A 70 1.70 -6.36 7.08
C MET A 70 1.12 -7.78 6.89
N PRO A 71 1.96 -8.77 6.50
CA PRO A 71 1.52 -10.15 6.44
C PRO A 71 1.08 -10.68 7.81
N ASP A 72 0.30 -11.76 7.80
CA ASP A 72 -0.19 -12.37 9.03
C ASP A 72 0.96 -12.79 9.96
N GLN A 73 0.80 -12.48 11.24
CA GLN A 73 1.75 -12.87 12.28
C GLN A 73 1.66 -14.39 12.55
N GLY A 74 2.79 -14.98 12.95
CA GLY A 74 2.87 -16.38 13.31
C GLY A 74 3.11 -17.33 12.14
N ARG A 75 3.26 -16.83 10.92
CA ARG A 75 3.63 -17.60 9.74
C ARG A 75 4.85 -17.00 9.05
N LEU A 76 5.67 -17.85 8.46
CA LEU A 76 6.73 -17.42 7.59
C LEU A 76 6.13 -16.99 6.25
N THR A 77 6.53 -15.83 5.78
CA THR A 77 6.09 -15.23 4.53
C THR A 77 7.18 -15.37 3.48
N ASP A 78 6.80 -15.62 2.24
CA ASP A 78 7.70 -15.54 1.09
C ASP A 78 8.10 -14.08 0.89
N ALA A 79 9.27 -13.71 1.40
CA ALA A 79 9.78 -12.35 1.38
C ALA A 79 10.08 -11.86 -0.04
N ALA A 80 10.61 -12.73 -0.90
CA ALA A 80 10.90 -12.38 -2.29
C ALA A 80 9.62 -11.98 -3.02
N ARG A 81 8.56 -12.77 -2.88
CA ARG A 81 7.26 -12.48 -3.49
C ARG A 81 6.63 -11.21 -2.94
N TYR A 82 6.69 -11.03 -1.63
CA TYR A 82 6.17 -9.83 -0.96
C TYR A 82 6.87 -8.55 -1.47
N LEU A 83 8.19 -8.56 -1.50
CA LEU A 83 8.98 -7.42 -1.96
C LEU A 83 8.81 -7.17 -3.46
N GLN A 84 8.66 -8.21 -4.26
CA GLN A 84 8.37 -8.08 -5.69
C GLN A 84 7.04 -7.34 -5.93
N GLN A 85 5.99 -7.66 -5.17
CA GLN A 85 4.71 -6.99 -5.23
C GLN A 85 4.82 -5.51 -4.82
N VAL A 86 5.58 -5.22 -3.78
CA VAL A 86 5.84 -3.84 -3.34
C VAL A 86 6.56 -3.05 -4.43
N CYS A 87 7.64 -3.60 -4.99
CA CYS A 87 8.39 -2.97 -6.07
C CYS A 87 7.51 -2.72 -7.31
N PHE A 88 6.74 -3.70 -7.71
CA PHE A 88 5.85 -3.60 -8.86
C PHE A 88 4.82 -2.48 -8.69
N SER A 89 4.15 -2.43 -7.54
CA SER A 89 3.11 -1.43 -7.27
C SER A 89 3.68 -0.02 -7.21
N ILE A 90 4.83 0.18 -6.58
CA ILE A 90 5.48 1.49 -6.48
C ILE A 90 6.01 1.93 -7.84
N THR A 91 6.60 1.03 -8.61
CA THR A 91 7.09 1.32 -9.96
C THR A 91 5.94 1.81 -10.83
N LYS A 92 4.82 1.12 -10.82
CA LYS A 92 3.64 1.49 -11.58
C LYS A 92 3.06 2.85 -11.17
N TYR A 93 3.04 3.12 -9.87
CA TYR A 93 2.46 4.35 -9.31
C TYR A 93 3.36 5.58 -9.52
N ARG A 94 4.69 5.44 -9.37
CA ARG A 94 5.60 6.59 -9.33
C ARG A 94 6.64 6.63 -10.43
N LEU A 95 7.18 5.50 -10.84
CA LEU A 95 8.40 5.44 -11.64
C LEU A 95 8.14 5.29 -13.14
N ASP A 96 7.07 4.65 -13.54
CA ASP A 96 6.74 4.46 -14.97
C ASP A 96 6.61 5.79 -15.71
N ARG A 97 6.03 6.80 -15.07
CA ARG A 97 5.90 8.14 -15.64
C ARG A 97 7.23 8.85 -15.84
N LEU A 98 8.24 8.45 -15.09
CA LEU A 98 9.60 8.97 -15.18
C LEU A 98 10.48 8.12 -16.10
N ALA A 99 9.90 7.11 -16.77
CA ALA A 99 10.62 6.14 -17.60
C ALA A 99 11.75 5.40 -16.85
N ILE A 100 11.61 5.23 -15.54
CA ILE A 100 12.57 4.51 -14.71
C ILE A 100 12.17 3.04 -14.67
N ARG A 101 13.10 2.17 -15.09
CA ARG A 101 12.94 0.72 -14.97
C ARG A 101 13.48 0.24 -13.64
N VAL A 102 12.73 -0.62 -12.97
CA VAL A 102 13.16 -1.30 -11.76
C VAL A 102 13.29 -2.79 -12.07
N LEU A 103 14.46 -3.33 -11.79
CA LEU A 103 14.71 -4.77 -11.84
C LEU A 103 14.83 -5.27 -10.41
N PHE A 104 13.96 -6.20 -10.06
CA PHE A 104 13.99 -6.86 -8.75
C PHE A 104 14.49 -8.28 -8.90
N SER A 105 15.49 -8.64 -8.11
CA SER A 105 16.00 -9.99 -8.02
C SER A 105 16.24 -10.35 -6.56
N ALA A 106 15.75 -11.50 -6.14
CA ALA A 106 15.94 -12.00 -4.80
C ALA A 106 15.95 -13.53 -4.81
N ASP A 107 16.77 -14.09 -3.93
CA ASP A 107 16.74 -15.52 -3.64
C ASP A 107 15.50 -15.85 -2.79
N ASP A 108 15.15 -17.13 -2.76
CA ASP A 108 14.08 -17.60 -1.89
C ASP A 108 14.42 -17.31 -0.43
N LEU A 109 13.57 -16.55 0.21
CA LEU A 109 13.73 -16.16 1.59
C LEU A 109 12.36 -16.14 2.27
N ARG A 110 12.27 -16.85 3.39
CA ARG A 110 11.08 -16.85 4.23
C ARG A 110 11.39 -16.12 5.52
N LEU A 111 10.59 -15.10 5.83
CA LEU A 111 10.71 -14.27 7.01
C LEU A 111 9.36 -14.15 7.72
N GLU A 112 9.43 -13.82 9.00
CA GLU A 112 8.23 -13.41 9.74
C GLU A 112 7.58 -12.20 9.08
N GLY A 113 6.25 -12.12 9.14
CA GLY A 113 5.47 -11.06 8.51
C GLY A 113 5.94 -9.66 8.88
N GLU A 114 6.28 -9.42 10.14
CA GLU A 114 6.79 -8.12 10.60
C GLU A 114 8.12 -7.73 9.94
N ARG A 115 9.02 -8.69 9.76
CA ARG A 115 10.30 -8.45 9.06
C ARG A 115 10.10 -8.18 7.57
N CYS A 116 9.20 -8.93 6.91
CA CYS A 116 8.83 -8.67 5.53
C CYS A 116 8.27 -7.25 5.39
N TRP A 117 7.40 -6.86 6.28
CA TRP A 117 6.80 -5.53 6.27
C TRP A 117 7.84 -4.42 6.45
N LYS A 118 8.76 -4.57 7.40
CA LYS A 118 9.85 -3.61 7.61
C LYS A 118 10.74 -3.49 6.37
N LEU A 119 11.08 -4.59 5.72
CA LEU A 119 11.81 -4.57 4.45
C LEU A 119 11.00 -3.89 3.35
N GLY A 120 9.71 -4.14 3.28
CA GLY A 120 8.81 -3.47 2.34
C GLY A 120 8.81 -1.96 2.51
N LEU A 121 8.78 -1.47 3.75
CA LEU A 121 8.86 -0.04 4.04
C LEU A 121 10.20 0.55 3.61
N ILE A 122 11.31 -0.15 3.87
CA ILE A 122 12.65 0.29 3.45
C ILE A 122 12.73 0.38 1.92
N VAL A 123 12.28 -0.65 1.22
CA VAL A 123 12.27 -0.68 -0.25
C VAL A 123 11.38 0.43 -0.80
N SER A 124 10.22 0.65 -0.20
CA SER A 124 9.32 1.74 -0.56
C SER A 124 9.97 3.11 -0.46
N GLU A 125 10.68 3.37 0.63
CA GLU A 125 11.42 4.63 0.82
C GLU A 125 12.55 4.79 -0.20
N LEU A 126 13.32 3.73 -0.45
CA LEU A 126 14.39 3.77 -1.44
C LEU A 126 13.87 4.05 -2.84
N LEU A 127 12.80 3.40 -3.26
CA LEU A 127 12.19 3.62 -4.58
C LEU A 127 11.55 5.00 -4.70
N THR A 128 10.96 5.49 -3.63
CA THR A 128 10.36 6.83 -3.59
C THR A 128 11.45 7.92 -3.72
N ASN A 129 12.63 7.69 -3.14
CA ASN A 129 13.73 8.65 -3.18
C ASN A 129 14.43 8.71 -4.55
N VAL A 130 14.22 7.73 -5.42
CA VAL A 130 14.75 7.74 -6.80
C VAL A 130 13.98 8.70 -7.71
N ALA A 131 12.76 9.00 -7.33
CA ALA A 131 11.86 9.84 -8.15
C ALA A 131 12.07 11.34 -7.92
#